data_696a83b4e052b28b51390ca8a5ddcf3e
#
_entry.id   696a83b4e052b28b51390ca8a5ddcf3e
#
_cell.length_a   1.000
_cell.length_b   1.000
_cell.length_c   1.000
_cell.angle_alpha   90.00
_cell.angle_beta   90.00
_cell.angle_gamma   90.00
#
_symmetry.space_group_name_H-M   'P 1'
#
loop_
_entity.id
_entity.type
_entity.pdbx_description
1 polymer ?
#
loop_
_entity_poly.entity_id
_entity_poly.type
_entity_poly.pdbx_seq_one_letter_code
_entity_poly.pdbx_strand_id
1 'polypeptide(L)'
;MKGTIMMNKQPTTKITKKDRRRAAVRYNFMACNIFNYESQMGPAVAWALAPALRKIYDDDDEYQEALENHFNYYNSTTVMSSLILGASLAMEERDGIKAKTAVQSLKTSLMGPMAGVGDTLVWVLWPTIMGSISGYMALQGNPLGAIVWLIANIVFWFVKLKMFDIGFTSGTKLITSLGERLNIFTESASIVGLSVVGALVATVVKISMPVKFAVGKVTLNLQTGIFDKIMPALLPALLTLLIYHLLGNKKWTPTKIILLVIAISLVGTFLGIFKA
;
A
#
# COMPACT_ATOMS: atom_id res chain seq x y z
N MET A 1 51.35 -1.80 -31.30
CA MET A 1 50.38 -1.37 -30.26
C MET A 1 49.16 -2.30 -30.36
N LYS A 2 49.11 -3.31 -29.51
CA LYS A 2 47.94 -4.21 -29.41
C LYS A 2 46.96 -3.58 -28.38
N GLY A 3 45.86 -3.04 -28.87
CA GLY A 3 44.76 -2.58 -28.02
C GLY A 3 44.07 -3.77 -27.38
N THR A 4 44.26 -3.98 -26.11
CA THR A 4 43.51 -4.93 -25.31
C THR A 4 42.06 -4.43 -25.17
N ILE A 5 41.15 -5.07 -25.91
CA ILE A 5 39.73 -4.90 -25.77
C ILE A 5 39.38 -5.38 -24.32
N MET A 6 39.11 -4.46 -23.42
CA MET A 6 38.50 -4.79 -22.15
C MET A 6 37.12 -5.38 -22.44
N MET A 7 37.02 -6.68 -22.40
CA MET A 7 35.72 -7.37 -22.35
C MET A 7 35.00 -6.90 -21.09
N ASN A 8 33.92 -6.15 -21.30
CA ASN A 8 32.98 -5.73 -20.26
C ASN A 8 32.37 -7.02 -19.65
N LYS A 9 32.99 -7.52 -18.58
CA LYS A 9 32.48 -8.64 -17.80
C LYS A 9 31.12 -8.20 -17.26
N GLN A 10 30.03 -8.74 -17.80
CA GLN A 10 28.71 -8.58 -17.18
C GLN A 10 28.84 -8.97 -15.70
N PRO A 11 28.33 -8.17 -14.78
CA PRO A 11 28.41 -8.49 -13.36
C PRO A 11 27.74 -9.85 -13.14
N THR A 12 28.49 -10.81 -12.61
CA THR A 12 27.94 -12.12 -12.22
C THR A 12 26.89 -11.88 -11.15
N THR A 13 25.63 -12.13 -11.47
CA THR A 13 24.52 -11.97 -10.54
C THR A 13 24.75 -12.83 -9.31
N LYS A 14 24.99 -12.21 -8.13
CA LYS A 14 25.16 -12.89 -6.85
C LYS A 14 23.85 -13.52 -6.36
N ILE A 15 22.70 -12.92 -6.73
CA ILE A 15 21.36 -13.31 -6.28
C ILE A 15 20.66 -14.20 -7.29
N THR A 16 20.48 -15.47 -6.94
CA THR A 16 19.79 -16.45 -7.77
C THR A 16 18.27 -16.33 -7.68
N LYS A 17 17.54 -16.96 -8.62
CA LYS A 17 16.07 -17.10 -8.55
C LYS A 17 15.62 -17.75 -7.24
N LYS A 18 16.39 -18.69 -6.70
CA LYS A 18 16.10 -19.36 -5.41
C LYS A 18 16.18 -18.37 -4.26
N ASP A 19 17.16 -17.48 -4.27
CA ASP A 19 17.31 -16.45 -3.23
C ASP A 19 16.18 -15.46 -3.24
N ARG A 20 15.79 -14.97 -4.42
CA ARG A 20 14.63 -14.08 -4.60
C ARG A 20 13.33 -14.73 -4.12
N ARG A 21 13.09 -15.99 -4.51
CA ARG A 21 11.93 -16.73 -4.05
C ARG A 21 11.95 -16.93 -2.54
N ARG A 22 13.11 -17.23 -1.95
CA ARG A 22 13.27 -17.36 -0.50
C ARG A 22 12.94 -16.04 0.20
N ALA A 23 13.46 -14.92 -0.27
CA ALA A 23 13.16 -13.60 0.27
C ALA A 23 11.66 -13.28 0.17
N ALA A 24 11.05 -13.52 -1.00
CA ALA A 24 9.62 -13.32 -1.22
C ALA A 24 8.75 -14.17 -0.27
N VAL A 25 9.07 -15.46 -0.11
CA VAL A 25 8.35 -16.36 0.81
C VAL A 25 8.50 -15.88 2.25
N ARG A 26 9.72 -15.58 2.69
CA ARG A 26 9.98 -15.04 4.04
C ARG A 26 9.16 -13.79 4.29
N TYR A 27 9.19 -12.82 3.37
CA TYR A 27 8.42 -11.59 3.51
C TYR A 27 6.91 -11.87 3.59
N ASN A 28 6.37 -12.69 2.71
CA ASN A 28 4.93 -12.99 2.71
C ASN A 28 4.42 -13.64 4.00
N PHE A 29 5.25 -14.44 4.68
CA PHE A 29 4.87 -15.03 5.97
C PHE A 29 5.06 -14.08 7.14
N MET A 30 6.01 -13.14 7.08
CA MET A 30 6.39 -12.32 8.23
C MET A 30 5.92 -10.87 8.17
N ALA A 31 5.47 -10.38 7.01
CA ALA A 31 5.10 -8.97 6.81
C ALA A 31 4.13 -8.42 7.87
N CYS A 32 3.13 -9.24 8.26
CA CYS A 32 2.15 -8.86 9.28
C CYS A 32 2.39 -9.55 10.64
N ASN A 33 3.39 -10.44 10.76
CA ASN A 33 3.70 -11.17 11.99
C ASN A 33 4.83 -10.51 12.78
N ILE A 34 5.79 -9.90 12.09
CA ILE A 34 6.84 -9.08 12.70
C ILE A 34 6.50 -7.62 12.44
N PHE A 35 5.59 -7.09 13.25
CA PHE A 35 5.04 -5.74 13.10
C PHE A 35 5.14 -4.99 14.42
N ASN A 36 5.60 -3.75 14.39
CA ASN A 36 5.68 -2.91 15.57
C ASN A 36 5.18 -1.49 15.27
N TYR A 37 4.94 -0.71 16.32
CA TYR A 37 4.39 0.63 16.18
C TYR A 37 5.37 1.64 15.56
N GLU A 38 6.68 1.49 15.80
CA GLU A 38 7.71 2.46 15.42
C GLU A 38 8.08 2.34 13.94
N SER A 39 8.45 1.14 13.49
CA SER A 39 8.94 0.89 12.13
C SER A 39 8.00 0.06 11.25
N GLN A 40 6.81 -0.27 11.76
CA GLN A 40 5.77 -1.02 11.07
C GLN A 40 6.31 -2.37 10.53
N MET A 41 6.36 -2.57 9.21
CA MET A 41 6.87 -3.78 8.56
C MET A 41 8.40 -3.80 8.39
N GLY A 42 9.12 -2.77 8.81
CA GLY A 42 10.59 -2.68 8.68
C GLY A 42 11.32 -3.94 9.15
N PRO A 43 11.07 -4.45 10.37
CA PRO A 43 11.72 -5.67 10.85
C PRO A 43 11.43 -6.90 9.97
N ALA A 44 10.22 -7.01 9.42
CA ALA A 44 9.88 -8.10 8.51
C ALA A 44 10.64 -8.00 7.18
N VAL A 45 10.86 -6.77 6.70
CA VAL A 45 11.67 -6.51 5.50
C VAL A 45 13.11 -6.92 5.73
N ALA A 46 13.74 -6.42 6.80
CA ALA A 46 15.12 -6.76 7.14
C ALA A 46 15.30 -8.29 7.32
N TRP A 47 14.40 -8.94 8.08
CA TRP A 47 14.44 -10.39 8.27
C TRP A 47 14.28 -11.17 6.98
N ALA A 48 13.41 -10.72 6.08
CA ALA A 48 13.16 -11.39 4.80
C ALA A 48 14.35 -11.29 3.86
N LEU A 49 14.98 -10.12 3.78
CA LEU A 49 16.09 -9.84 2.87
C LEU A 49 17.46 -10.29 3.43
N ALA A 50 17.62 -10.42 4.73
CA ALA A 50 18.90 -10.74 5.39
C ALA A 50 19.71 -11.85 4.71
N PRO A 51 19.15 -13.03 4.34
CA PRO A 51 19.95 -14.08 3.69
C PRO A 51 20.43 -13.72 2.28
N ALA A 52 19.71 -12.84 1.58
CA ALA A 52 20.10 -12.35 0.26
C ALA A 52 21.15 -11.24 0.39
N LEU A 53 20.96 -10.31 1.34
CA LEU A 53 21.91 -9.24 1.64
C LEU A 53 23.26 -9.81 2.05
N ARG A 54 23.30 -10.89 2.86
CA ARG A 54 24.57 -11.56 3.23
C ARG A 54 25.35 -12.13 2.04
N LYS A 55 24.70 -12.37 0.92
CA LYS A 55 25.39 -12.77 -0.33
C LYS A 55 25.91 -11.58 -1.13
N ILE A 56 25.33 -10.40 -0.93
CA ILE A 56 25.77 -9.17 -1.57
C ILE A 56 26.97 -8.59 -0.81
N TYR A 57 26.87 -8.57 0.51
CA TYR A 57 27.84 -7.95 1.41
C TYR A 57 28.67 -9.03 2.12
N ASP A 58 29.93 -9.13 1.75
CA ASP A 58 30.89 -10.03 2.39
C ASP A 58 31.43 -9.42 3.70
N ASP A 59 31.51 -8.07 3.76
CA ASP A 59 31.92 -7.30 4.92
C ASP A 59 30.78 -7.19 5.94
N ASP A 60 31.10 -7.35 7.24
CA ASP A 60 30.12 -7.37 8.32
C ASP A 60 29.54 -5.97 8.59
N ASP A 61 30.33 -4.92 8.46
CA ASP A 61 29.91 -3.54 8.71
C ASP A 61 28.95 -3.08 7.59
N GLU A 62 29.28 -3.36 6.33
CA GLU A 62 28.38 -3.08 5.19
C GLU A 62 27.06 -3.87 5.30
N TYR A 63 27.14 -5.13 5.71
CA TYR A 63 25.96 -5.98 5.91
C TYR A 63 25.06 -5.43 7.02
N GLN A 64 25.64 -5.03 8.16
CA GLN A 64 24.90 -4.42 9.26
C GLN A 64 24.25 -3.11 8.80
N GLU A 65 25.00 -2.25 8.13
CA GLU A 65 24.48 -0.98 7.61
C GLU A 65 23.31 -1.17 6.64
N ALA A 66 23.40 -2.16 5.75
CA ALA A 66 22.30 -2.51 4.83
C ALA A 66 21.07 -3.02 5.60
N LEU A 67 21.24 -3.89 6.60
CA LEU A 67 20.14 -4.36 7.44
C LEU A 67 19.48 -3.24 8.21
N GLU A 68 20.23 -2.33 8.82
CA GLU A 68 19.71 -1.16 9.53
C GLU A 68 18.86 -0.29 8.62
N ASN A 69 19.29 -0.10 7.36
CA ASN A 69 18.51 0.62 6.36
C ASN A 69 17.15 -0.04 6.07
N HIS A 70 17.07 -1.37 6.16
CA HIS A 70 15.82 -2.10 5.97
C HIS A 70 14.93 -2.14 7.21
N PHE A 71 15.47 -1.89 8.41
CA PHE A 71 14.68 -1.70 9.62
C PHE A 71 13.93 -0.37 9.69
N ASN A 72 14.30 0.61 8.87
CA ASN A 72 13.59 1.89 8.81
C ASN A 72 12.09 1.69 8.56
N TYR A 73 11.31 2.70 8.96
CA TYR A 73 9.87 2.71 8.77
C TYR A 73 9.47 2.30 7.34
N TYR A 74 8.63 1.30 7.26
CA TYR A 74 8.08 0.80 6.01
C TYR A 74 6.70 0.23 6.23
N ASN A 75 5.71 0.69 5.45
CA ASN A 75 4.35 0.15 5.49
C ASN A 75 3.71 0.25 4.11
N SER A 76 3.32 -0.90 3.55
CA SER A 76 2.61 -0.96 2.27
C SER A 76 1.86 -2.29 2.16
N THR A 77 0.93 -2.39 1.23
CA THR A 77 0.25 -3.67 0.96
C THR A 77 1.25 -4.75 0.58
N THR A 78 1.13 -5.95 1.16
CA THR A 78 2.12 -7.03 1.02
C THR A 78 2.43 -7.41 -0.43
N VAL A 79 1.45 -7.33 -1.34
CA VAL A 79 1.63 -7.60 -2.77
C VAL A 79 2.51 -6.55 -3.42
N MET A 80 2.20 -5.27 -3.18
CA MET A 80 2.94 -4.15 -3.73
C MET A 80 4.33 -4.04 -3.11
N SER A 81 4.46 -4.36 -1.82
CA SER A 81 5.74 -4.49 -1.13
C SER A 81 6.67 -5.48 -1.82
N SER A 82 6.17 -6.62 -2.28
CA SER A 82 6.98 -7.61 -2.99
C SER A 82 7.68 -7.00 -4.22
N LEU A 83 6.98 -6.14 -4.96
CA LEU A 83 7.55 -5.42 -6.10
C LEU A 83 8.68 -4.45 -5.67
N ILE A 84 8.40 -3.63 -4.65
CA ILE A 84 9.33 -2.62 -4.13
C ILE A 84 10.60 -3.29 -3.58
N LEU A 85 10.42 -4.35 -2.78
CA LEU A 85 11.55 -5.06 -2.14
C LEU A 85 12.40 -5.83 -3.16
N GLY A 86 11.77 -6.39 -4.20
CA GLY A 86 12.49 -6.98 -5.33
C GLY A 86 13.37 -5.95 -6.03
N ALA A 87 12.85 -4.75 -6.31
CA ALA A 87 13.60 -3.67 -6.91
C ALA A 87 14.73 -3.17 -5.98
N SER A 88 14.46 -3.03 -4.69
CA SER A 88 15.46 -2.66 -3.68
C SER A 88 16.64 -3.62 -3.66
N LEU A 89 16.37 -4.93 -3.63
CA LEU A 89 17.41 -5.96 -3.65
C LEU A 89 18.24 -5.93 -4.94
N ALA A 90 17.62 -5.62 -6.09
CA ALA A 90 18.32 -5.47 -7.38
C ALA A 90 19.26 -4.25 -7.38
N MET A 91 18.87 -3.15 -6.72
CA MET A 91 19.70 -1.97 -6.57
C MET A 91 20.93 -2.27 -5.72
N GLU A 92 20.75 -2.97 -4.62
CA GLU A 92 21.86 -3.34 -3.73
C GLU A 92 22.80 -4.38 -4.37
N GLU A 93 22.26 -5.34 -5.12
CA GLU A 93 23.10 -6.28 -5.85
C GLU A 93 24.02 -5.58 -6.85
N ARG A 94 23.50 -4.53 -7.51
CA ARG A 94 24.25 -3.80 -8.53
C ARG A 94 25.29 -2.84 -7.95
N ASP A 95 24.88 -2.01 -6.97
CA ASP A 95 25.64 -0.84 -6.53
C ASP A 95 26.19 -0.99 -5.10
N GLY A 96 25.89 -2.12 -4.42
CA GLY A 96 26.31 -2.38 -3.04
C GLY A 96 25.80 -1.32 -2.06
N ILE A 97 26.58 -0.98 -1.06
CA ILE A 97 26.20 -0.03 -0.01
C ILE A 97 25.96 1.39 -0.53
N LYS A 98 26.49 1.74 -1.70
CA LYS A 98 26.22 3.03 -2.38
C LYS A 98 24.75 3.20 -2.74
N ALA A 99 24.01 2.10 -2.90
CA ALA A 99 22.58 2.12 -3.16
C ALA A 99 21.73 2.50 -1.94
N LYS A 100 22.27 2.50 -0.71
CA LYS A 100 21.54 2.70 0.55
C LYS A 100 20.51 3.84 0.49
N THR A 101 20.95 5.04 0.13
CA THR A 101 20.08 6.21 0.07
C THR A 101 19.01 6.08 -1.02
N ALA A 102 19.37 5.53 -2.18
CA ALA A 102 18.43 5.33 -3.28
C ALA A 102 17.37 4.26 -2.96
N VAL A 103 17.77 3.18 -2.29
CA VAL A 103 16.86 2.14 -1.79
C VAL A 103 15.89 2.70 -0.77
N GLN A 104 16.35 3.50 0.18
CA GLN A 104 15.46 4.11 1.17
C GLN A 104 14.50 5.11 0.51
N SER A 105 14.98 5.92 -0.43
CA SER A 105 14.14 6.84 -1.19
C SER A 105 13.08 6.10 -2.02
N LEU A 106 13.43 4.98 -2.66
CA LEU A 106 12.48 4.13 -3.38
C LEU A 106 11.39 3.60 -2.45
N LYS A 107 11.78 3.04 -1.29
CA LYS A 107 10.83 2.51 -0.31
C LYS A 107 9.88 3.59 0.18
N THR A 108 10.40 4.74 0.62
CA THR A 108 9.59 5.82 1.20
C THR A 108 8.68 6.49 0.18
N SER A 109 9.13 6.70 -1.05
CA SER A 109 8.32 7.35 -2.09
C SER A 109 7.20 6.46 -2.61
N LEU A 110 7.42 5.13 -2.67
CA LEU A 110 6.45 4.21 -3.23
C LEU A 110 5.51 3.57 -2.20
N MET A 111 5.91 3.45 -0.92
CA MET A 111 5.10 2.73 0.06
C MET A 111 3.68 3.29 0.21
N GLY A 112 3.51 4.61 0.27
CA GLY A 112 2.21 5.26 0.42
C GLY A 112 1.29 5.08 -0.79
N PRO A 113 1.67 5.52 -1.99
CA PRO A 113 0.88 5.33 -3.20
C PRO A 113 0.55 3.87 -3.48
N MET A 114 1.53 2.98 -3.32
CA MET A 114 1.33 1.54 -3.53
C MET A 114 0.44 0.90 -2.46
N ALA A 115 0.46 1.40 -1.21
CA ALA A 115 -0.51 0.98 -0.20
C ALA A 115 -1.92 1.38 -0.60
N GLY A 116 -2.15 2.64 -1.02
CA GLY A 116 -3.48 3.12 -1.42
C GLY A 116 -4.12 2.27 -2.51
N VAL A 117 -3.37 1.98 -3.57
CA VAL A 117 -3.83 1.10 -4.66
C VAL A 117 -3.99 -0.34 -4.17
N GLY A 118 -2.99 -0.86 -3.50
CA GLY A 118 -2.95 -2.25 -3.07
C GLY A 118 -4.03 -2.59 -2.05
N ASP A 119 -4.26 -1.73 -1.06
CA ASP A 119 -5.27 -1.96 -0.03
C ASP A 119 -6.68 -1.93 -0.63
N THR A 120 -6.94 -1.01 -1.56
CA THR A 120 -8.21 -0.98 -2.28
C THR A 120 -8.46 -2.28 -3.05
N LEU A 121 -7.49 -2.77 -3.79
CA LEU A 121 -7.64 -3.97 -4.60
C LEU A 121 -7.70 -5.24 -3.74
N VAL A 122 -6.81 -5.36 -2.74
CA VAL A 122 -6.58 -6.60 -2.01
C VAL A 122 -7.48 -6.73 -0.78
N TRP A 123 -7.72 -5.65 -0.04
CA TRP A 123 -8.46 -5.67 1.22
C TRP A 123 -9.91 -5.21 1.09
N VAL A 124 -10.25 -4.46 0.04
CA VAL A 124 -11.62 -4.00 -0.20
C VAL A 124 -12.28 -4.76 -1.35
N LEU A 125 -11.79 -4.60 -2.57
CA LEU A 125 -12.46 -5.16 -3.75
C LEU A 125 -12.44 -6.69 -3.77
N TRP A 126 -11.28 -7.29 -3.56
CA TRP A 126 -11.11 -8.75 -3.60
C TRP A 126 -12.04 -9.50 -2.63
N PRO A 127 -12.01 -9.22 -1.28
CA PRO A 127 -12.88 -9.90 -0.35
C PRO A 127 -14.36 -9.53 -0.53
N THR A 128 -14.68 -8.33 -0.99
CA THR A 128 -16.07 -7.94 -1.28
C THR A 128 -16.66 -8.77 -2.42
N ILE A 129 -15.94 -8.92 -3.52
CA ILE A 129 -16.39 -9.73 -4.67
C ILE A 129 -16.47 -11.20 -4.30
N MET A 130 -15.37 -11.77 -3.79
CA MET A 130 -15.31 -13.20 -3.47
C MET A 130 -16.23 -13.58 -2.30
N GLY A 131 -16.34 -12.71 -1.30
CA GLY A 131 -17.24 -12.87 -0.16
C GLY A 131 -18.71 -12.81 -0.57
N SER A 132 -19.09 -11.90 -1.45
CA SER A 132 -20.45 -11.80 -1.97
C SER A 132 -20.86 -13.05 -2.76
N ILE A 133 -20.00 -13.52 -3.66
CA ILE A 133 -20.22 -14.74 -4.45
C ILE A 133 -20.33 -15.95 -3.51
N SER A 134 -19.36 -16.12 -2.61
CA SER A 134 -19.32 -17.24 -1.67
C SER A 134 -20.51 -17.24 -0.71
N GLY A 135 -20.87 -16.06 -0.18
CA GLY A 135 -22.02 -15.89 0.71
C GLY A 135 -23.34 -16.23 0.03
N TYR A 136 -23.55 -15.75 -1.21
CA TYR A 136 -24.76 -16.09 -1.98
C TYR A 136 -24.86 -17.60 -2.25
N MET A 137 -23.76 -18.24 -2.64
CA MET A 137 -23.74 -19.71 -2.84
C MET A 137 -23.97 -20.48 -1.54
N ALA A 138 -23.41 -20.01 -0.42
CA ALA A 138 -23.61 -20.63 0.89
C ALA A 138 -25.06 -20.55 1.36
N LEU A 139 -25.80 -19.48 1.09
CA LEU A 139 -27.23 -19.36 1.37
C LEU A 139 -28.06 -20.40 0.61
N GLN A 140 -27.57 -20.90 -0.52
CA GLN A 140 -28.19 -21.99 -1.29
C GLN A 140 -27.69 -23.37 -0.86
N GLY A 141 -26.92 -23.49 0.23
CA GLY A 141 -26.33 -24.75 0.68
C GLY A 141 -25.16 -25.25 -0.19
N ASN A 142 -24.62 -24.41 -1.08
CA ASN A 142 -23.57 -24.80 -2.01
C ASN A 142 -22.18 -24.33 -1.49
N PRO A 143 -21.26 -25.26 -1.13
CA PRO A 143 -19.94 -24.93 -0.60
C PRO A 143 -18.92 -24.49 -1.69
N LEU A 144 -19.27 -24.61 -2.97
CA LEU A 144 -18.32 -24.32 -4.08
C LEU A 144 -17.78 -22.88 -4.03
N GLY A 145 -18.59 -21.92 -3.59
CA GLY A 145 -18.13 -20.53 -3.45
C GLY A 145 -16.92 -20.39 -2.53
N ALA A 146 -16.96 -21.04 -1.37
CA ALA A 146 -15.83 -21.03 -0.43
C ALA A 146 -14.59 -21.73 -1.00
N ILE A 147 -14.80 -22.86 -1.70
CA ILE A 147 -13.71 -23.61 -2.35
C ILE A 147 -13.03 -22.76 -3.44
N VAL A 148 -13.82 -22.10 -4.29
CA VAL A 148 -13.31 -21.20 -5.35
C VAL A 148 -12.53 -20.06 -4.73
N TRP A 149 -13.02 -19.45 -3.65
CA TRP A 149 -12.32 -18.39 -2.95
C TRP A 149 -10.99 -18.86 -2.36
N LEU A 150 -10.96 -20.05 -1.75
CA LEU A 150 -9.72 -20.65 -1.24
C LEU A 150 -8.69 -20.86 -2.36
N ILE A 151 -9.11 -21.46 -3.48
CA ILE A 151 -8.23 -21.69 -4.65
C ILE A 151 -7.72 -20.37 -5.19
N ALA A 152 -8.58 -19.38 -5.32
CA ALA A 152 -8.21 -18.05 -5.80
C ALA A 152 -7.18 -17.36 -4.87
N ASN A 153 -7.28 -17.51 -3.54
CA ASN A 153 -6.27 -17.01 -2.61
C ASN A 153 -4.93 -17.75 -2.74
N ILE A 154 -4.95 -19.06 -2.99
CA ILE A 154 -3.72 -19.84 -3.26
C ILE A 154 -3.04 -19.32 -4.55
N VAL A 155 -3.80 -19.12 -5.64
CA VAL A 155 -3.28 -18.53 -6.87
C VAL A 155 -2.70 -17.14 -6.62
N PHE A 156 -3.41 -16.32 -5.86
CA PHE A 156 -2.98 -14.98 -5.49
C PHE A 156 -1.68 -14.97 -4.68
N TRP A 157 -1.47 -15.96 -3.82
CA TRP A 157 -0.20 -16.13 -3.13
C TRP A 157 0.97 -16.35 -4.08
N PHE A 158 0.81 -17.16 -5.14
CA PHE A 158 1.84 -17.32 -6.17
C PHE A 158 2.09 -16.03 -6.97
N VAL A 159 1.05 -15.22 -7.20
CA VAL A 159 1.20 -13.89 -7.81
C VAL A 159 2.11 -13.00 -6.96
N LYS A 160 1.94 -12.97 -5.64
CA LYS A 160 2.82 -12.22 -4.73
C LYS A 160 4.30 -12.61 -4.87
N LEU A 161 4.59 -13.91 -5.02
CA LEU A 161 5.96 -14.37 -5.22
C LEU A 161 6.53 -13.90 -6.56
N LYS A 162 5.73 -13.94 -7.62
CA LYS A 162 6.12 -13.42 -8.95
C LYS A 162 6.36 -11.91 -8.95
N MET A 163 5.58 -11.15 -8.19
CA MET A 163 5.76 -9.70 -8.07
C MET A 163 7.14 -9.33 -7.55
N PHE A 164 7.70 -10.11 -6.62
CA PHE A 164 9.08 -9.91 -6.16
C PHE A 164 10.11 -10.09 -7.29
N ASP A 165 9.97 -11.14 -8.08
CA ASP A 165 10.87 -11.42 -9.22
C ASP A 165 10.72 -10.35 -10.32
N ILE A 166 9.49 -9.88 -10.58
CA ILE A 166 9.22 -8.76 -11.47
C ILE A 166 9.90 -7.49 -10.97
N GLY A 167 9.76 -7.18 -9.67
CA GLY A 167 10.41 -6.05 -9.05
C GLY A 167 11.93 -6.10 -9.22
N PHE A 168 12.54 -7.26 -8.95
CA PHE A 168 13.97 -7.47 -9.11
C PHE A 168 14.44 -7.28 -10.55
N THR A 169 13.76 -7.91 -11.51
CA THR A 169 14.14 -7.80 -12.92
C THR A 169 13.86 -6.43 -13.54
N SER A 170 12.82 -5.75 -13.07
CA SER A 170 12.49 -4.39 -13.47
C SER A 170 13.38 -3.36 -12.76
N GLY A 171 13.75 -3.60 -11.50
CA GLY A 171 14.67 -2.74 -10.75
C GLY A 171 15.99 -2.55 -11.46
N THR A 172 16.57 -3.61 -12.04
CA THR A 172 17.79 -3.51 -12.85
C THR A 172 17.62 -2.66 -14.12
N LYS A 173 16.43 -2.68 -14.75
CA LYS A 173 16.11 -1.84 -15.91
C LYS A 173 15.71 -0.42 -15.52
N LEU A 174 14.95 -0.29 -14.41
CA LEU A 174 14.53 0.99 -13.88
C LEU A 174 15.72 1.87 -13.49
N ILE A 175 16.77 1.30 -12.92
CA ILE A 175 17.97 2.03 -12.51
C ILE A 175 18.72 2.60 -13.73
N THR A 176 18.79 1.86 -14.84
CA THR A 176 19.43 2.34 -16.07
C THR A 176 18.66 3.45 -16.78
N SER A 177 17.32 3.52 -16.57
CA SER A 177 16.44 4.51 -17.19
C SER A 177 15.93 5.59 -16.22
N LEU A 178 16.02 5.38 -14.91
CA LEU A 178 15.38 6.21 -13.88
C LEU A 178 16.30 7.23 -13.21
N GLY A 179 17.61 7.18 -13.42
CA GLY A 179 18.49 8.26 -12.85
C GLY A 179 17.98 9.67 -13.20
N GLU A 180 17.35 9.82 -14.37
CA GLU A 180 16.76 11.08 -14.83
C GLU A 180 15.24 11.19 -14.63
N ARG A 181 14.53 10.07 -14.31
CA ARG A 181 13.06 10.00 -14.29
C ARG A 181 12.43 9.60 -12.94
N LEU A 182 13.22 9.41 -11.89
CA LEU A 182 12.71 9.07 -10.55
C LEU A 182 11.65 10.05 -10.05
N ASN A 183 11.84 11.35 -10.31
CA ASN A 183 10.89 12.39 -9.93
C ASN A 183 9.55 12.22 -10.65
N ILE A 184 9.57 11.96 -11.96
CA ILE A 184 8.34 11.76 -12.75
C ILE A 184 7.58 10.52 -12.27
N PHE A 185 8.29 9.43 -11.97
CA PHE A 185 7.67 8.20 -11.46
C PHE A 185 7.05 8.40 -10.08
N THR A 186 7.75 9.06 -9.16
CA THR A 186 7.25 9.41 -7.82
C THR A 186 6.04 10.32 -7.89
N GLU A 187 6.08 11.33 -8.77
CA GLU A 187 4.99 12.26 -8.98
C GLU A 187 3.76 11.56 -9.59
N SER A 188 3.97 10.71 -10.60
CA SER A 188 2.90 9.89 -11.20
C SER A 188 2.28 8.93 -10.18
N ALA A 189 3.09 8.25 -9.38
CA ALA A 189 2.62 7.36 -8.32
C ALA A 189 1.83 8.12 -7.23
N SER A 190 2.26 9.34 -6.89
CA SER A 190 1.55 10.22 -5.96
C SER A 190 0.20 10.67 -6.51
N ILE A 191 0.12 11.02 -7.79
CA ILE A 191 -1.14 11.38 -8.45
C ILE A 191 -2.12 10.22 -8.41
N VAL A 192 -1.67 9.00 -8.75
CA VAL A 192 -2.49 7.79 -8.68
C VAL A 192 -2.95 7.54 -7.24
N GLY A 193 -2.06 7.61 -6.26
CA GLY A 193 -2.38 7.43 -4.85
C GLY A 193 -3.42 8.43 -4.36
N LEU A 194 -3.25 9.72 -4.67
CA LEU A 194 -4.22 10.77 -4.31
C LEU A 194 -5.58 10.57 -5.01
N SER A 195 -5.57 10.13 -6.26
CA SER A 195 -6.80 9.83 -7.02
C SER A 195 -7.57 8.67 -6.36
N VAL A 196 -6.86 7.62 -5.93
CA VAL A 196 -7.45 6.49 -5.19
C VAL A 196 -8.01 6.95 -3.85
N VAL A 197 -7.29 7.78 -3.09
CA VAL A 197 -7.78 8.34 -1.82
C VAL A 197 -9.05 9.16 -2.07
N GLY A 198 -9.09 9.99 -3.09
CA GLY A 198 -10.29 10.76 -3.47
C GLY A 198 -11.49 9.85 -3.77
N ALA A 199 -11.28 8.76 -4.53
CA ALA A 199 -12.31 7.77 -4.81
C ALA A 199 -12.79 7.06 -3.55
N LEU A 200 -11.89 6.72 -2.62
CA LEU A 200 -12.23 6.11 -1.33
C LEU A 200 -13.07 7.03 -0.45
N VAL A 201 -12.78 8.32 -0.42
CA VAL A 201 -13.60 9.31 0.30
C VAL A 201 -15.05 9.26 -0.19
N ALA A 202 -15.27 9.22 -1.49
CA ALA A 202 -16.61 9.20 -2.07
C ALA A 202 -17.34 7.85 -1.89
N THR A 203 -16.58 6.73 -1.84
CA THR A 203 -17.19 5.39 -1.88
C THR A 203 -17.26 4.71 -0.51
N VAL A 204 -16.28 4.94 0.36
CA VAL A 204 -16.16 4.27 1.67
C VAL A 204 -16.71 5.11 2.81
N VAL A 205 -16.48 6.43 2.78
CA VAL A 205 -16.99 7.29 3.84
C VAL A 205 -18.49 7.49 3.67
N LYS A 206 -19.28 6.95 4.59
CA LYS A 206 -20.74 7.03 4.55
C LYS A 206 -21.22 8.02 5.62
N ILE A 207 -21.78 9.12 5.17
CA ILE A 207 -22.48 10.10 6.00
C ILE A 207 -23.78 10.43 5.30
N SER A 208 -24.88 10.21 5.96
CA SER A 208 -26.19 10.60 5.46
C SER A 208 -26.94 11.47 6.48
N MET A 209 -27.67 12.47 5.97
CA MET A 209 -28.45 13.40 6.78
C MET A 209 -29.94 13.16 6.51
N PRO A 210 -30.64 12.42 7.39
CA PRO A 210 -32.06 12.09 7.19
C PRO A 210 -33.02 13.27 7.43
N VAL A 211 -32.49 14.44 7.75
CA VAL A 211 -33.29 15.63 8.11
C VAL A 211 -34.20 16.02 6.94
N LYS A 212 -35.49 16.16 7.26
CA LYS A 212 -36.53 16.58 6.31
C LYS A 212 -37.19 17.88 6.78
N PHE A 213 -37.35 18.83 5.88
CA PHE A 213 -38.15 20.02 6.13
C PHE A 213 -39.52 19.82 5.47
N ALA A 214 -40.58 19.97 6.25
CA ALA A 214 -41.93 19.92 5.78
C ALA A 214 -42.56 21.34 5.84
N VAL A 215 -42.97 21.87 4.71
CA VAL A 215 -43.70 23.14 4.60
C VAL A 215 -44.97 22.86 3.86
N GLY A 216 -46.07 22.79 4.57
CA GLY A 216 -47.40 22.43 4.01
C GLY A 216 -47.39 20.98 3.50
N LYS A 217 -47.69 20.80 2.19
CA LYS A 217 -47.71 19.48 1.53
C LYS A 217 -46.37 19.08 0.90
N VAL A 218 -45.36 19.96 0.99
CA VAL A 218 -44.05 19.72 0.36
C VAL A 218 -43.05 19.29 1.43
N THR A 219 -42.42 18.15 1.22
CA THR A 219 -41.31 17.66 2.08
C THR A 219 -40.01 17.72 1.31
N LEU A 220 -39.02 18.43 1.82
CA LEU A 220 -37.68 18.54 1.27
C LEU A 220 -36.71 17.67 2.13
N ASN A 221 -36.15 16.66 1.52
CA ASN A 221 -35.06 15.89 2.16
C ASN A 221 -33.74 16.60 1.89
N LEU A 222 -32.99 16.96 2.93
CA LEU A 222 -31.72 17.68 2.79
C LEU A 222 -30.69 16.89 1.99
N GLN A 223 -30.58 15.59 2.24
CA GLN A 223 -29.60 14.75 1.56
C GLN A 223 -29.87 14.71 0.05
N THR A 224 -31.01 14.16 -0.34
CA THR A 224 -31.34 13.91 -1.76
C THR A 224 -31.85 15.14 -2.50
N GLY A 225 -32.43 16.11 -1.78
CA GLY A 225 -32.98 17.33 -2.36
C GLY A 225 -31.98 18.46 -2.55
N ILE A 226 -30.90 18.49 -1.75
CA ILE A 226 -29.90 19.56 -1.79
C ILE A 226 -28.48 18.99 -1.97
N PHE A 227 -27.94 18.22 -1.00
CA PHE A 227 -26.55 17.85 -1.01
C PHE A 227 -26.16 16.98 -2.21
N ASP A 228 -26.92 15.92 -2.49
CA ASP A 228 -26.64 15.01 -3.59
C ASP A 228 -26.84 15.63 -4.97
N LYS A 229 -27.68 16.71 -5.06
CA LYS A 229 -27.84 17.48 -6.28
C LYS A 229 -26.71 18.45 -6.54
N ILE A 230 -26.08 18.99 -5.50
CA ILE A 230 -24.90 19.85 -5.64
C ILE A 230 -23.70 18.99 -6.04
N MET A 231 -23.41 17.95 -5.26
CA MET A 231 -22.32 17.01 -5.54
C MET A 231 -22.57 15.68 -4.80
N PRO A 232 -22.54 14.54 -5.48
CA PRO A 232 -22.55 13.24 -4.82
C PRO A 232 -21.41 13.14 -3.82
N ALA A 233 -21.68 12.60 -2.63
CA ALA A 233 -20.72 12.47 -1.53
C ALA A 233 -20.15 13.83 -1.02
N LEU A 234 -20.88 14.90 -1.11
CA LEU A 234 -20.49 16.23 -0.63
C LEU A 234 -20.11 16.21 0.87
N LEU A 235 -20.92 15.58 1.72
CA LEU A 235 -20.66 15.51 3.17
C LEU A 235 -19.38 14.72 3.50
N PRO A 236 -19.11 13.54 2.92
CA PRO A 236 -17.82 12.88 3.00
C PRO A 236 -16.64 13.76 2.60
N ALA A 237 -16.76 14.48 1.49
CA ALA A 237 -15.71 15.36 1.00
C ALA A 237 -15.43 16.52 1.99
N LEU A 238 -16.49 17.17 2.48
CA LEU A 238 -16.36 18.26 3.47
C LEU A 238 -15.74 17.77 4.80
N LEU A 239 -16.15 16.60 5.29
CA LEU A 239 -15.54 16.01 6.49
C LEU A 239 -14.06 15.73 6.26
N THR A 240 -13.70 15.18 5.11
CA THR A 240 -12.30 14.88 4.79
C THR A 240 -11.46 16.15 4.71
N LEU A 241 -11.96 17.21 4.09
CA LEU A 241 -11.30 18.52 4.04
C LEU A 241 -11.14 19.13 5.43
N LEU A 242 -12.15 19.02 6.29
CA LEU A 242 -12.06 19.46 7.68
C LEU A 242 -10.96 18.71 8.44
N ILE A 243 -10.93 17.38 8.33
CA ILE A 243 -9.90 16.55 8.94
C ILE A 243 -8.51 16.93 8.42
N TYR A 244 -8.37 17.10 7.11
CA TYR A 244 -7.12 17.52 6.50
C TYR A 244 -6.63 18.87 7.03
N HIS A 245 -7.53 19.84 7.13
CA HIS A 245 -7.22 21.16 7.70
C HIS A 245 -6.80 21.07 9.18
N LEU A 246 -7.50 20.27 9.97
CA LEU A 246 -7.16 20.06 11.39
C LEU A 246 -5.80 19.40 11.55
N LEU A 247 -5.46 18.40 10.72
CA LEU A 247 -4.15 17.72 10.75
C LEU A 247 -2.99 18.67 10.41
N GLY A 248 -3.22 19.72 9.65
CA GLY A 248 -2.22 20.77 9.39
C GLY A 248 -1.88 21.61 10.63
N ASN A 249 -2.67 21.54 11.69
CA ASN A 249 -2.45 22.29 12.91
C ASN A 249 -1.76 21.43 13.98
N LYS A 250 -0.58 21.85 14.46
CA LYS A 250 0.23 21.14 15.48
C LYS A 250 -0.52 20.81 16.78
N LYS A 251 -1.64 21.48 17.08
CA LYS A 251 -2.46 21.22 18.28
C LYS A 251 -3.35 19.99 18.15
N TRP A 252 -3.59 19.52 16.91
CA TRP A 252 -4.44 18.40 16.62
C TRP A 252 -3.61 17.16 16.26
N THR A 253 -3.78 16.10 17.02
CA THR A 253 -3.19 14.80 16.75
C THR A 253 -4.21 13.89 16.08
N PRO A 254 -3.80 12.86 15.31
CA PRO A 254 -4.73 11.89 14.71
C PRO A 254 -5.70 11.32 15.75
N THR A 255 -5.23 10.99 16.95
CA THR A 255 -6.08 10.46 18.03
C THR A 255 -7.18 11.45 18.46
N LYS A 256 -6.84 12.73 18.61
CA LYS A 256 -7.84 13.76 18.96
C LYS A 256 -8.89 13.92 17.87
N ILE A 257 -8.48 13.81 16.59
CA ILE A 257 -9.41 13.90 15.45
C ILE A 257 -10.33 12.68 15.41
N ILE A 258 -9.81 11.47 15.66
CA ILE A 258 -10.63 10.25 15.74
C ILE A 258 -11.69 10.42 16.85
N LEU A 259 -11.28 10.84 18.04
CA LEU A 259 -12.21 11.08 19.15
C LEU A 259 -13.25 12.16 18.81
N LEU A 260 -12.84 13.23 18.14
CA LEU A 260 -13.76 14.28 17.67
C LEU A 260 -14.79 13.72 16.69
N VAL A 261 -14.37 12.94 15.70
CA VAL A 261 -15.27 12.32 14.70
C VAL A 261 -16.24 11.36 15.38
N ILE A 262 -15.77 10.55 16.33
CA ILE A 262 -16.63 9.66 17.13
C ILE A 262 -17.67 10.49 17.90
N ALA A 263 -17.23 11.55 18.59
CA ALA A 263 -18.14 12.42 19.34
C ALA A 263 -19.20 13.07 18.44
N ILE A 264 -18.79 13.62 17.29
CA ILE A 264 -19.69 14.21 16.30
C ILE A 264 -20.69 13.18 15.78
N SER A 265 -20.24 11.95 15.47
CA SER A 265 -21.10 10.86 15.02
C SER A 265 -22.15 10.49 16.08
N LEU A 266 -21.72 10.28 17.31
CA LEU A 266 -22.63 9.90 18.41
C LEU A 266 -23.66 11.00 18.69
N VAL A 267 -23.21 12.23 18.85
CA VAL A 267 -24.09 13.38 19.11
C VAL A 267 -25.03 13.61 17.94
N GLY A 268 -24.52 13.58 16.71
CA GLY A 268 -25.31 13.81 15.53
C GLY A 268 -26.36 12.71 15.29
N THR A 269 -26.04 11.46 15.61
CA THR A 269 -27.02 10.36 15.53
C THR A 269 -28.06 10.48 16.65
N PHE A 270 -27.65 10.83 17.87
CA PHE A 270 -28.57 11.04 18.98
C PHE A 270 -29.57 12.18 18.70
N LEU A 271 -29.12 13.26 18.06
CA LEU A 271 -29.96 14.39 17.66
C LEU A 271 -30.76 14.11 16.37
N GLY A 272 -30.62 12.95 15.74
CA GLY A 272 -31.29 12.61 14.47
C GLY A 272 -30.75 13.39 13.27
N ILE A 273 -29.59 14.03 13.38
CA ILE A 273 -28.95 14.80 12.31
C ILE A 273 -28.25 13.85 11.30
N PHE A 274 -27.60 12.80 11.84
CA PHE A 274 -26.91 11.80 11.03
C PHE A 274 -27.60 10.44 11.14
N LYS A 275 -27.46 9.65 10.08
CA LYS A 275 -27.85 8.24 10.03
C LYS A 275 -26.67 7.44 9.50
N ALA A 276 -26.38 6.32 10.18
CA ALA A 276 -25.42 5.32 9.74
C ALA A 276 -25.98 4.45 8.60
#